data_82a8a4977266a8572e4b1737007946cf
#
_entry.id   82a8a4977266a8572e4b1737007946cf
#
_cell.length_a   1.000
_cell.length_b   1.000
_cell.length_c   1.000
_cell.angle_alpha   90.00
_cell.angle_beta   90.00
_cell.angle_gamma   90.00
#
_symmetry.space_group_name_H-M   'P 1'
#
loop_
_entity.id
_entity.type
_entity.pdbx_description
1 polymer ?
#
loop_
_entity_poly.entity_id
_entity_poly.type
_entity_poly.pdbx_seq_one_letter_code
_entity_poly.pdbx_strand_id
1 'polypeptide(L)'
;LTSDPDILLMDEAFSALDPLIRRDMQDELLDLQQQLAKTIIFVTHDLDEALKLGDRIALMKDGAIVQIGTPEEILTNPENAYVERFVADVDLTRVLSASDVMRRPEPVAQCTAGPRVALHLMEEHDIAGIFVVTRQRLLRGRVTLDDAARAVRRGKEMKDILITEIPIVAPDASLSDIIPLIVESPHPVGVVDDAGRLRGVISRGAILAALARKGENTHAAA
;
A
#
# COMPACT_ATOMS: atom_id res chain seq x y z
N LEU A 1 -2.87 -0.92 -35.67
CA LEU A 1 -2.42 -2.33 -35.60
C LEU A 1 -3.29 -3.17 -36.50
N THR A 2 -2.78 -3.63 -37.66
CA THR A 2 -3.52 -4.42 -38.65
C THR A 2 -3.57 -5.91 -38.29
N SER A 3 -2.81 -6.36 -37.32
CA SER A 3 -2.90 -7.70 -36.74
C SER A 3 -3.29 -7.52 -35.26
N ASP A 4 -4.15 -8.37 -34.74
CA ASP A 4 -4.58 -8.39 -33.35
C ASP A 4 -3.84 -9.52 -32.59
N PRO A 5 -2.53 -9.33 -32.24
CA PRO A 5 -1.73 -10.39 -31.66
C PRO A 5 -2.14 -10.64 -30.19
N ASP A 6 -2.01 -11.88 -29.73
CA ASP A 6 -2.25 -12.25 -28.32
C ASP A 6 -1.10 -11.80 -27.42
N ILE A 7 0.10 -11.66 -27.97
CA ILE A 7 1.32 -11.24 -27.24
C ILE A 7 1.92 -10.02 -27.94
N LEU A 8 2.17 -8.97 -27.20
CA LEU A 8 2.86 -7.77 -27.64
C LEU A 8 4.27 -7.74 -27.03
N LEU A 9 5.29 -7.61 -27.89
CA LEU A 9 6.67 -7.42 -27.45
C LEU A 9 7.05 -5.94 -27.61
N MET A 10 7.54 -5.33 -26.54
CA MET A 10 8.01 -3.95 -26.48
C MET A 10 9.45 -3.95 -25.97
N ASP A 11 10.37 -3.42 -26.77
CA ASP A 11 11.79 -3.34 -26.43
C ASP A 11 12.19 -1.88 -26.25
N GLU A 12 12.56 -1.50 -25.01
CA GLU A 12 12.96 -0.15 -24.60
C GLU A 12 12.05 0.98 -25.12
N ALA A 13 10.74 0.77 -25.13
CA ALA A 13 9.77 1.64 -25.80
C ALA A 13 9.74 3.08 -25.27
N PHE A 14 10.19 3.32 -24.04
CA PHE A 14 10.17 4.64 -23.39
C PHE A 14 11.56 5.25 -23.18
N SER A 15 12.64 4.56 -23.58
CA SER A 15 14.03 4.99 -23.28
C SER A 15 14.39 6.35 -23.88
N ALA A 16 13.81 6.72 -25.02
CA ALA A 16 14.09 7.98 -25.72
C ALA A 16 13.19 9.16 -25.28
N LEU A 17 12.24 8.94 -24.34
CA LEU A 17 11.32 9.97 -23.89
C LEU A 17 11.88 10.77 -22.69
N ASP A 18 11.50 12.04 -22.60
CA ASP A 18 11.77 12.81 -21.39
C ASP A 18 10.95 12.29 -20.21
N PRO A 19 11.39 12.55 -18.94
CA PRO A 19 10.79 11.91 -17.75
C PRO A 19 9.29 12.19 -17.56
N LEU A 20 8.78 13.33 -18.02
CA LEU A 20 7.37 13.70 -17.85
C LEU A 20 6.51 12.91 -18.85
N ILE A 21 6.84 13.00 -20.13
CA ILE A 21 6.14 12.26 -21.20
C ILE A 21 6.23 10.75 -20.98
N ARG A 22 7.37 10.26 -20.47
CA ARG A 22 7.56 8.85 -20.13
C ARG A 22 6.51 8.38 -19.11
N ARG A 23 6.29 9.13 -18.04
CA ARG A 23 5.28 8.80 -17.02
C ARG A 23 3.88 8.74 -17.61
N ASP A 24 3.49 9.75 -18.39
CA ASP A 24 2.18 9.81 -19.02
C ASP A 24 1.94 8.60 -19.93
N MET A 25 2.96 8.23 -20.74
CA MET A 25 2.88 7.08 -21.64
C MET A 25 2.84 5.74 -20.90
N GLN A 26 3.52 5.61 -19.79
CA GLN A 26 3.45 4.42 -18.94
C GLN A 26 2.07 4.25 -18.32
N ASP A 27 1.46 5.34 -17.82
CA ASP A 27 0.12 5.32 -17.26
C ASP A 27 -0.92 4.96 -18.33
N GLU A 28 -0.79 5.51 -19.55
CA GLU A 28 -1.65 5.17 -20.68
C GLU A 28 -1.49 3.70 -21.12
N LEU A 29 -0.27 3.14 -21.03
CA LEU A 29 -0.02 1.72 -21.31
C LEU A 29 -0.72 0.81 -20.29
N LEU A 30 -0.70 1.16 -19.00
CA LEU A 30 -1.40 0.43 -17.94
C LEU A 30 -2.91 0.43 -18.18
N ASP A 31 -3.49 1.58 -18.49
CA ASP A 31 -4.92 1.71 -18.81
C ASP A 31 -5.29 0.90 -20.06
N LEU A 32 -4.44 0.90 -21.07
CA LEU A 32 -4.65 0.13 -22.30
C LEU A 32 -4.56 -1.37 -22.03
N GLN A 33 -3.61 -1.82 -21.22
CA GLN A 33 -3.44 -3.24 -20.87
C GLN A 33 -4.67 -3.78 -20.13
N GLN A 34 -5.25 -3.00 -19.20
CA GLN A 34 -6.49 -3.38 -18.51
C GLN A 34 -7.66 -3.54 -19.47
N GLN A 35 -7.75 -2.71 -20.53
CA GLN A 35 -8.83 -2.77 -21.50
C GLN A 35 -8.66 -3.92 -22.48
N LEU A 36 -7.44 -4.21 -22.92
CA LEU A 36 -7.15 -5.19 -23.95
C LEU A 36 -7.00 -6.62 -23.41
N ALA A 37 -6.69 -6.79 -22.12
CA ALA A 37 -6.43 -8.08 -21.47
C ALA A 37 -5.42 -8.97 -22.23
N LYS A 38 -4.38 -8.35 -22.84
CA LYS A 38 -3.35 -9.02 -23.62
C LYS A 38 -2.07 -9.20 -22.82
N THR A 39 -1.28 -10.21 -23.19
CA THR A 39 0.07 -10.38 -22.62
C THR A 39 1.03 -9.40 -23.27
N ILE A 40 1.69 -8.58 -22.47
CA ILE A 40 2.76 -7.67 -22.90
C ILE A 40 4.08 -8.17 -22.33
N ILE A 41 5.06 -8.41 -23.19
CA ILE A 41 6.44 -8.64 -22.81
C ILE A 41 7.18 -7.31 -23.01
N PHE A 42 7.56 -6.68 -21.89
CA PHE A 42 8.24 -5.39 -21.88
C PHE A 42 9.69 -5.57 -21.49
N VAL A 43 10.61 -5.17 -22.37
CA VAL A 43 12.06 -5.21 -22.12
C VAL A 43 12.53 -3.82 -21.78
N THR A 44 13.20 -3.66 -20.65
CA THR A 44 13.79 -2.40 -20.20
C THR A 44 15.05 -2.66 -19.38
N HIS A 45 15.95 -1.69 -19.33
CA HIS A 45 17.06 -1.65 -18.39
C HIS A 45 16.77 -0.81 -17.15
N ASP A 46 15.62 -0.13 -17.12
CA ASP A 46 15.16 0.70 -16.02
C ASP A 46 14.30 -0.14 -15.05
N LEU A 47 14.83 -0.34 -13.83
CA LEU A 47 14.15 -1.13 -12.82
C LEU A 47 12.84 -0.46 -12.34
N ASP A 48 12.80 0.88 -12.25
CA ASP A 48 11.59 1.60 -11.85
C ASP A 48 10.46 1.39 -12.86
N GLU A 49 10.78 1.33 -14.16
CA GLU A 49 9.81 0.97 -15.20
C GLU A 49 9.32 -0.47 -15.03
N ALA A 50 10.22 -1.43 -14.81
CA ALA A 50 9.86 -2.84 -14.61
C ALA A 50 8.95 -3.01 -13.38
N LEU A 51 9.26 -2.32 -12.27
CA LEU A 51 8.49 -2.36 -11.03
C LEU A 51 7.11 -1.70 -11.16
N LYS A 52 6.99 -0.66 -12.00
CA LYS A 52 5.72 0.05 -12.24
C LYS A 52 4.78 -0.70 -13.18
N LEU A 53 5.33 -1.30 -14.25
CA LEU A 53 4.55 -1.84 -15.36
C LEU A 53 4.31 -3.35 -15.27
N GLY A 54 5.20 -4.09 -14.60
CA GLY A 54 5.21 -5.55 -14.65
C GLY A 54 4.40 -6.21 -13.53
N ASP A 55 3.45 -7.06 -13.89
CA ASP A 55 2.85 -8.02 -12.95
C ASP A 55 3.90 -9.04 -12.48
N ARG A 56 4.84 -9.38 -13.36
CA ARG A 56 6.00 -10.25 -13.08
C ARG A 56 7.24 -9.70 -13.76
N ILE A 57 8.38 -9.79 -13.07
CA ILE A 57 9.67 -9.32 -13.52
C ILE A 57 10.61 -10.51 -13.68
N ALA A 58 11.29 -10.60 -14.83
CA ALA A 58 12.38 -11.53 -15.06
C ALA A 58 13.70 -10.74 -15.12
N LEU A 59 14.53 -10.85 -14.09
CA LEU A 59 15.87 -10.27 -14.08
C LEU A 59 16.84 -11.15 -14.87
N MET A 60 17.58 -10.54 -15.78
CA MET A 60 18.55 -11.22 -16.62
C MET A 60 19.97 -10.70 -16.35
N LYS A 61 20.94 -11.60 -16.37
CA LYS A 61 22.35 -11.29 -16.32
C LYS A 61 23.13 -12.25 -17.22
N ASP A 62 24.04 -11.72 -18.03
CA ASP A 62 24.92 -12.50 -18.92
C ASP A 62 24.13 -13.49 -19.81
N GLY A 63 22.94 -13.09 -20.28
CA GLY A 63 22.08 -13.90 -21.13
C GLY A 63 21.27 -14.98 -20.41
N ALA A 64 21.34 -15.07 -19.08
CA ALA A 64 20.58 -16.02 -18.27
C ALA A 64 19.59 -15.29 -17.36
N ILE A 65 18.43 -15.93 -17.10
CA ILE A 65 17.49 -15.45 -16.09
C ILE A 65 18.06 -15.78 -14.70
N VAL A 66 18.18 -14.77 -13.85
CA VAL A 66 18.71 -14.91 -12.48
C VAL A 66 17.63 -14.93 -11.42
N GLN A 67 16.47 -14.32 -11.68
CA GLN A 67 15.28 -14.40 -10.82
C GLN A 67 14.02 -14.05 -11.61
N ILE A 68 12.89 -14.68 -11.28
CA ILE A 68 11.55 -14.29 -11.75
C ILE A 68 10.62 -14.20 -10.55
N GLY A 69 9.91 -13.07 -10.42
CA GLY A 69 8.95 -12.87 -9.34
C GLY A 69 8.03 -11.68 -9.59
N THR A 70 7.14 -11.44 -8.64
CA THR A 70 6.41 -10.17 -8.56
C THR A 70 7.35 -9.03 -8.17
N PRO A 71 7.00 -7.76 -8.41
CA PRO A 71 7.76 -6.62 -7.90
C PRO A 71 8.12 -6.75 -6.41
N GLU A 72 7.17 -7.14 -5.57
CA GLU A 72 7.38 -7.34 -4.14
C GLU A 72 8.40 -8.45 -3.86
N GLU A 73 8.27 -9.62 -4.51
CA GLU A 73 9.20 -10.75 -4.34
C GLU A 73 10.64 -10.38 -4.74
N ILE A 74 10.82 -9.65 -5.85
CA ILE A 74 12.13 -9.19 -6.32
C ILE A 74 12.79 -8.25 -5.30
N LEU A 75 12.00 -7.37 -4.67
CA LEU A 75 12.50 -6.38 -3.72
C LEU A 75 12.75 -6.94 -2.31
N THR A 76 11.90 -7.89 -1.87
CA THR A 76 11.92 -8.39 -0.49
C THR A 76 12.68 -9.69 -0.31
N ASN A 77 12.79 -10.50 -1.39
CA ASN A 77 13.42 -11.83 -1.37
C ASN A 77 14.40 -11.99 -2.54
N PRO A 78 15.50 -11.21 -2.61
CA PRO A 78 16.48 -11.34 -3.66
C PRO A 78 17.17 -12.72 -3.59
N GLU A 79 17.22 -13.46 -4.72
CA GLU A 79 17.79 -14.82 -4.77
C GLU A 79 19.32 -14.85 -4.62
N ASN A 80 20.01 -13.75 -4.91
CA ASN A 80 21.46 -13.68 -4.82
C ASN A 80 21.98 -12.24 -4.64
N ALA A 81 23.25 -12.11 -4.29
CA ALA A 81 23.92 -10.82 -4.07
C ALA A 81 23.94 -9.89 -5.29
N TYR A 82 23.72 -10.40 -6.50
CA TYR A 82 23.57 -9.55 -7.68
C TYR A 82 22.21 -8.86 -7.67
N VAL A 83 21.13 -9.63 -7.48
CA VAL A 83 19.76 -9.07 -7.39
C VAL A 83 19.65 -8.10 -6.22
N GLU A 84 20.19 -8.47 -5.06
CA GLU A 84 20.20 -7.60 -3.87
C GLU A 84 20.83 -6.24 -4.16
N ARG A 85 22.00 -6.22 -4.82
CA ARG A 85 22.64 -4.96 -5.22
C ARG A 85 21.87 -4.22 -6.31
N PHE A 86 21.24 -4.94 -7.23
CA PHE A 86 20.47 -4.36 -8.31
C PHE A 86 19.23 -3.61 -7.82
N VAL A 87 18.58 -4.13 -6.75
CA VAL A 87 17.41 -3.50 -6.13
C VAL A 87 17.75 -2.55 -4.97
N ALA A 88 19.03 -2.42 -4.60
CA ALA A 88 19.45 -1.65 -3.42
C ALA A 88 19.02 -0.18 -3.46
N ASP A 89 19.05 0.44 -4.63
CA ASP A 89 18.76 1.87 -4.81
C ASP A 89 17.28 2.18 -5.11
N VAL A 90 16.42 1.15 -5.14
CA VAL A 90 14.98 1.34 -5.42
C VAL A 90 14.30 2.09 -4.29
N ASP A 91 13.53 3.09 -4.66
CA ASP A 91 12.65 3.81 -3.73
C ASP A 91 11.38 2.99 -3.43
N LEU A 92 11.43 2.20 -2.35
CA LEU A 92 10.30 1.37 -1.90
C LEU A 92 9.01 2.15 -1.67
N THR A 93 9.08 3.47 -1.46
CA THR A 93 7.88 4.27 -1.23
C THR A 93 6.99 4.38 -2.47
N ARG A 94 7.56 4.17 -3.65
CA ARG A 94 6.86 4.20 -4.93
C ARG A 94 6.32 2.85 -5.37
N VAL A 95 6.90 1.78 -4.84
CA VAL A 95 6.59 0.39 -5.25
C VAL A 95 5.58 -0.25 -4.30
N LEU A 96 5.75 -0.03 -2.99
CA LEU A 96 4.83 -0.59 -2.00
C LEU A 96 3.52 0.18 -1.97
N SER A 97 2.43 -0.56 -1.96
CA SER A 97 1.06 -0.07 -1.83
C SER A 97 0.56 -0.12 -0.38
N ALA A 98 -0.60 0.48 -0.14
CA ALA A 98 -1.31 0.35 1.13
C ALA A 98 -1.55 -1.12 1.52
N SER A 99 -1.87 -1.97 0.55
CA SER A 99 -2.14 -3.41 0.76
C SER A 99 -0.94 -4.15 1.32
N ASP A 100 0.29 -3.77 0.93
CA ASP A 100 1.53 -4.46 1.33
C ASP A 100 1.94 -4.14 2.77
N VAL A 101 1.52 -2.97 3.28
CA VAL A 101 1.93 -2.48 4.60
C VAL A 101 0.80 -2.41 5.62
N MET A 102 -0.46 -2.47 5.18
CA MET A 102 -1.59 -2.41 6.10
C MET A 102 -1.63 -3.60 7.04
N ARG A 103 -2.15 -3.36 8.24
CA ARG A 103 -2.47 -4.42 9.20
C ARG A 103 -3.97 -4.57 9.31
N ARG A 104 -4.44 -5.73 9.78
CA ARG A 104 -5.85 -5.94 10.07
C ARG A 104 -6.33 -4.86 11.05
N PRO A 105 -7.48 -4.23 10.76
CA PRO A 105 -8.05 -3.20 11.63
C PRO A 105 -8.77 -3.89 12.80
N GLU A 106 -8.03 -4.39 13.77
CA GLU A 106 -8.56 -5.04 14.97
C GLU A 106 -7.83 -4.50 16.19
N PRO A 107 -8.60 -4.12 17.25
CA PRO A 107 -10.08 -4.13 17.30
C PRO A 107 -10.75 -2.99 16.51
N VAL A 108 -12.03 -3.17 16.19
CA VAL A 108 -12.92 -2.11 15.68
C VAL A 108 -14.19 -2.04 16.55
N ALA A 109 -14.76 -0.84 16.72
CA ALA A 109 -16.03 -0.67 17.39
C ALA A 109 -17.19 -0.67 16.38
N GLN A 110 -18.31 -1.29 16.74
CA GLN A 110 -19.53 -1.20 15.94
C GLN A 110 -20.21 0.14 16.19
N CYS A 111 -20.75 0.79 15.14
CA CYS A 111 -21.47 2.06 15.27
C CYS A 111 -22.72 1.97 16.17
N THR A 112 -23.26 0.76 16.36
CA THR A 112 -24.37 0.48 17.27
C THR A 112 -23.92 0.21 18.71
N ALA A 113 -22.63 0.06 18.97
CA ALA A 113 -22.09 -0.08 20.31
C ALA A 113 -22.01 1.28 21.01
N GLY A 114 -22.19 1.30 22.32
CA GLY A 114 -22.03 2.54 23.11
C GLY A 114 -20.55 2.88 23.35
N PRO A 115 -20.27 4.13 23.79
CA PRO A 115 -18.90 4.58 24.09
C PRO A 115 -18.17 3.72 25.12
N ARG A 116 -18.89 3.07 26.04
CA ARG A 116 -18.31 2.16 27.05
C ARG A 116 -17.67 0.93 26.41
N VAL A 117 -18.25 0.37 25.34
CA VAL A 117 -17.67 -0.76 24.63
C VAL A 117 -16.41 -0.34 23.88
N ALA A 118 -16.43 0.81 23.22
CA ALA A 118 -15.24 1.35 22.55
C ALA A 118 -14.11 1.65 23.54
N LEU A 119 -14.42 2.21 24.70
CA LEU A 119 -13.47 2.48 25.79
C LEU A 119 -12.84 1.18 26.26
N HIS A 120 -13.64 0.16 26.57
CA HIS A 120 -13.14 -1.14 27.05
C HIS A 120 -12.21 -1.81 26.01
N LEU A 121 -12.58 -1.81 24.72
CA LEU A 121 -11.72 -2.35 23.66
C LEU A 121 -10.39 -1.60 23.54
N MET A 122 -10.41 -0.27 23.69
CA MET A 122 -9.17 0.53 23.64
C MET A 122 -8.27 0.28 24.85
N GLU A 123 -8.84 0.11 26.05
CA GLU A 123 -8.08 -0.23 27.28
C GLU A 123 -7.51 -1.65 27.21
N GLU A 124 -8.30 -2.63 26.74
CA GLU A 124 -7.86 -4.04 26.60
C GLU A 124 -6.68 -4.20 25.63
N HIS A 125 -6.68 -3.41 24.54
CA HIS A 125 -5.66 -3.52 23.50
C HIS A 125 -4.57 -2.42 23.55
N ASP A 126 -4.56 -1.60 24.58
CA ASP A 126 -3.61 -0.49 24.80
C ASP A 126 -3.50 0.45 23.58
N ILE A 127 -4.68 0.88 23.05
CA ILE A 127 -4.76 1.77 21.90
C ILE A 127 -5.46 3.08 22.25
N ALA A 128 -4.92 4.19 21.75
CA ALA A 128 -5.43 5.55 22.00
C ALA A 128 -6.65 5.93 21.14
N GLY A 129 -7.06 5.09 20.20
CA GLY A 129 -8.20 5.35 19.34
C GLY A 129 -8.63 4.11 18.57
N ILE A 130 -9.90 4.04 18.22
CA ILE A 130 -10.52 2.89 17.57
C ILE A 130 -11.36 3.35 16.37
N PHE A 131 -11.27 2.62 15.26
CA PHE A 131 -12.13 2.83 14.10
C PHE A 131 -13.53 2.31 14.37
N VAL A 132 -14.53 3.06 13.88
CA VAL A 132 -15.95 2.74 14.05
C VAL A 132 -16.51 2.33 12.70
N VAL A 133 -17.11 1.14 12.65
CA VAL A 133 -17.63 0.53 11.41
C VAL A 133 -19.09 0.05 11.59
N THR A 134 -19.78 -0.16 10.47
CA THR A 134 -21.06 -0.89 10.46
C THR A 134 -20.82 -2.41 10.56
N ARG A 135 -21.91 -3.20 10.65
CA ARG A 135 -21.84 -4.67 10.57
C ARG A 135 -21.25 -5.17 9.25
N GLN A 136 -21.42 -4.41 8.16
CA GLN A 136 -20.85 -4.71 6.85
C GLN A 136 -19.40 -4.16 6.69
N ARG A 137 -18.77 -3.72 7.80
CA ARG A 137 -17.43 -3.11 7.84
C ARG A 137 -17.29 -1.76 7.10
N LEU A 138 -18.41 -1.10 6.76
CA LEU A 138 -18.35 0.25 6.22
C LEU A 138 -17.79 1.20 7.29
N LEU A 139 -16.76 1.95 6.93
CA LEU A 139 -16.12 2.92 7.81
C LEU A 139 -17.08 4.08 8.10
N ARG A 140 -17.19 4.46 9.37
CA ARG A 140 -18.00 5.58 9.82
C ARG A 140 -17.19 6.71 10.41
N GLY A 141 -16.01 6.40 10.90
CA GLY A 141 -15.12 7.35 11.53
C GLY A 141 -14.26 6.68 12.57
N ARG A 142 -13.84 7.45 13.54
CA ARG A 142 -12.95 7.05 14.63
C ARG A 142 -13.37 7.71 15.94
N VAL A 143 -13.02 7.08 17.05
CA VAL A 143 -13.19 7.63 18.40
C VAL A 143 -11.86 7.55 19.14
N THR A 144 -11.52 8.58 19.92
CA THR A 144 -10.35 8.56 20.80
C THR A 144 -10.69 8.01 22.18
N LEU A 145 -9.67 7.51 22.89
CA LEU A 145 -9.81 7.04 24.27
C LEU A 145 -10.40 8.11 25.17
N ASP A 146 -9.89 9.36 25.06
CA ASP A 146 -10.35 10.49 25.87
C ASP A 146 -11.80 10.87 25.60
N ASP A 147 -12.23 10.86 24.32
CA ASP A 147 -13.61 11.18 23.94
C ASP A 147 -14.57 10.11 24.44
N ALA A 148 -14.20 8.82 24.32
CA ALA A 148 -14.99 7.71 24.84
C ALA A 148 -15.13 7.79 26.37
N ALA A 149 -14.03 8.06 27.10
CA ALA A 149 -14.05 8.22 28.55
C ALA A 149 -14.92 9.40 28.99
N ARG A 150 -14.83 10.54 28.29
CA ARG A 150 -15.70 11.71 28.54
C ARG A 150 -17.16 11.42 28.26
N ALA A 151 -17.45 10.69 27.16
CA ALA A 151 -18.80 10.33 26.76
C ALA A 151 -19.47 9.41 27.79
N VAL A 152 -18.76 8.40 28.27
CA VAL A 152 -19.25 7.50 29.32
C VAL A 152 -19.63 8.28 30.59
N ARG A 153 -18.80 9.24 31.03
CA ARG A 153 -19.10 10.08 32.22
C ARG A 153 -20.29 11.01 32.01
N ARG A 154 -20.52 11.46 30.77
CA ARG A 154 -21.57 12.45 30.44
C ARG A 154 -22.84 11.82 29.87
N GLY A 155 -22.92 10.50 29.73
CA GLY A 155 -24.08 9.79 29.16
C GLY A 155 -24.31 10.09 27.67
N LYS A 156 -23.24 10.44 26.91
CA LYS A 156 -23.33 10.69 25.48
C LYS A 156 -23.35 9.39 24.66
N GLU A 157 -23.87 9.48 23.44
CA GLU A 157 -23.87 8.37 22.48
C GLU A 157 -22.62 8.34 21.59
N MET A 158 -22.40 7.22 20.88
CA MET A 158 -21.26 7.05 19.95
C MET A 158 -21.25 8.14 18.86
N LYS A 159 -22.43 8.48 18.32
CA LYS A 159 -22.57 9.51 17.27
C LYS A 159 -22.10 10.90 17.69
N ASP A 160 -22.17 11.22 19.00
CA ASP A 160 -21.82 12.54 19.53
C ASP A 160 -20.31 12.76 19.66
N ILE A 161 -19.52 11.68 19.55
CA ILE A 161 -18.06 11.67 19.73
C ILE A 161 -17.31 11.13 18.51
N LEU A 162 -18.06 10.80 17.45
CA LEU A 162 -17.50 10.23 16.23
C LEU A 162 -16.76 11.31 15.43
N ILE A 163 -15.47 11.08 15.17
CA ILE A 163 -14.65 11.88 14.28
C ILE A 163 -14.78 11.28 12.88
N THR A 164 -15.41 12.01 11.96
CA THR A 164 -15.67 11.56 10.59
C THR A 164 -14.61 11.99 9.59
N GLU A 165 -13.92 13.11 9.86
CA GLU A 165 -12.80 13.59 9.06
C GLU A 165 -11.52 12.88 9.50
N ILE A 166 -11.22 11.77 8.84
CA ILE A 166 -10.05 10.93 9.09
C ILE A 166 -9.34 10.65 7.78
N PRO A 167 -8.00 10.54 7.77
CA PRO A 167 -7.29 10.20 6.55
C PRO A 167 -7.59 8.75 6.15
N ILE A 168 -7.98 8.59 4.89
CA ILE A 168 -8.24 7.28 4.27
C ILE A 168 -7.54 7.21 2.92
N VAL A 169 -7.17 6.00 2.51
CA VAL A 169 -6.56 5.70 1.22
C VAL A 169 -7.16 4.43 0.62
N ALA A 170 -7.04 4.28 -0.69
CA ALA A 170 -7.39 3.05 -1.39
C ALA A 170 -6.32 1.95 -1.15
N PRO A 171 -6.64 0.66 -1.34
CA PRO A 171 -5.69 -0.44 -1.15
C PRO A 171 -4.45 -0.39 -2.04
N ASP A 172 -4.56 0.19 -3.22
CA ASP A 172 -3.52 0.37 -4.23
C ASP A 172 -2.74 1.68 -4.12
N ALA A 173 -3.10 2.57 -3.17
CA ALA A 173 -2.39 3.83 -2.95
C ALA A 173 -0.92 3.58 -2.60
N SER A 174 0.01 4.34 -3.22
CA SER A 174 1.45 4.21 -2.99
C SER A 174 1.86 4.67 -1.58
N LEU A 175 2.96 4.14 -1.04
CA LEU A 175 3.49 4.66 0.22
C LEU A 175 3.91 6.12 0.13
N SER A 176 4.34 6.59 -1.05
CA SER A 176 4.67 8.00 -1.28
C SER A 176 3.49 8.93 -1.03
N ASP A 177 2.25 8.49 -1.33
CA ASP A 177 1.03 9.25 -1.08
C ASP A 177 0.56 9.14 0.37
N ILE A 178 0.88 8.02 1.02
CA ILE A 178 0.46 7.73 2.41
C ILE A 178 1.34 8.43 3.44
N ILE A 179 2.65 8.52 3.18
CA ILE A 179 3.63 9.11 4.12
C ILE A 179 3.24 10.52 4.56
N PRO A 180 2.87 11.47 3.67
CA PRO A 180 2.43 12.79 4.08
C PRO A 180 1.24 12.75 5.04
N LEU A 181 0.24 11.91 4.77
CA LEU A 181 -0.96 11.76 5.62
C LEU A 181 -0.62 11.28 7.03
N ILE A 182 0.37 10.37 7.15
CA ILE A 182 0.81 9.86 8.45
C ILE A 182 1.70 10.86 9.21
N VAL A 183 2.45 11.69 8.49
CA VAL A 183 3.26 12.76 9.11
C VAL A 183 2.36 13.84 9.71
N GLU A 184 1.33 14.25 8.98
CA GLU A 184 0.38 15.28 9.40
C GLU A 184 -0.60 14.81 10.47
N SER A 185 -0.92 13.51 10.51
CA SER A 185 -1.88 12.94 11.45
C SER A 185 -1.18 12.17 12.58
N PRO A 186 -1.52 12.41 13.87
CA PRO A 186 -1.04 11.59 14.98
C PRO A 186 -1.68 10.19 15.00
N HIS A 187 -2.55 9.89 14.06
CA HIS A 187 -3.40 8.72 14.06
C HIS A 187 -3.17 7.84 12.83
N PRO A 188 -3.45 6.51 12.92
CA PRO A 188 -3.36 5.61 11.78
C PRO A 188 -4.28 6.05 10.62
N VAL A 189 -3.83 5.80 9.40
CA VAL A 189 -4.61 5.98 8.16
C VAL A 189 -5.46 4.76 7.92
N GLY A 190 -6.73 4.94 7.57
CA GLY A 190 -7.64 3.85 7.20
C GLY A 190 -7.46 3.44 5.74
N VAL A 191 -7.40 2.14 5.46
CA VAL A 191 -7.43 1.61 4.08
C VAL A 191 -8.85 1.15 3.78
N VAL A 192 -9.46 1.73 2.75
CA VAL A 192 -10.88 1.58 2.45
C VAL A 192 -11.06 1.17 0.99
N ASP A 193 -11.86 0.13 0.74
CA ASP A 193 -12.19 -0.30 -0.63
C ASP A 193 -13.26 0.61 -1.28
N ASP A 194 -13.52 0.40 -2.59
CA ASP A 194 -14.50 1.17 -3.38
C ASP A 194 -15.93 1.11 -2.80
N ALA A 195 -16.23 0.08 -2.02
CA ALA A 195 -17.51 -0.06 -1.33
C ALA A 195 -17.55 0.69 0.03
N GLY A 196 -16.48 1.40 0.39
CA GLY A 196 -16.35 2.11 1.68
C GLY A 196 -16.07 1.21 2.88
N ARG A 197 -15.59 -0.03 2.67
CA ARG A 197 -15.29 -0.99 3.74
C ARG A 197 -13.87 -0.83 4.23
N LEU A 198 -13.68 -0.79 5.54
CA LEU A 198 -12.36 -0.78 6.17
C LEU A 198 -11.66 -2.12 5.96
N ARG A 199 -10.61 -2.12 5.16
CA ARG A 199 -9.78 -3.30 4.80
C ARG A 199 -8.59 -3.45 5.73
N GLY A 200 -7.96 -2.32 6.07
CA GLY A 200 -6.77 -2.28 6.89
C GLY A 200 -6.55 -0.94 7.56
N VAL A 201 -5.49 -0.86 8.32
CA VAL A 201 -4.97 0.38 8.92
C VAL A 201 -3.46 0.44 8.77
N ILE A 202 -2.95 1.65 8.52
CA ILE A 202 -1.51 1.90 8.39
C ILE A 202 -1.08 2.84 9.50
N SER A 203 -0.16 2.38 10.33
CA SER A 203 0.48 3.18 11.39
C SER A 203 1.90 3.59 10.97
N ARG A 204 2.47 4.59 11.65
CA ARG A 204 3.89 4.96 11.49
C ARG A 204 4.82 3.76 11.65
N GLY A 205 4.56 2.91 12.65
CA GLY A 205 5.34 1.71 12.89
C GLY A 205 5.25 0.67 11.77
N ALA A 206 4.10 0.57 11.09
CA ALA A 206 3.92 -0.33 9.95
C ALA A 206 4.79 0.11 8.75
N ILE A 207 4.82 1.42 8.44
CA ILE A 207 5.68 1.96 7.39
C ILE A 207 7.16 1.76 7.74
N LEU A 208 7.57 2.13 8.97
CA LEU A 208 8.96 1.94 9.40
C LEU A 208 9.38 0.48 9.32
N ALA A 209 8.51 -0.46 9.72
CA ALA A 209 8.79 -1.89 9.61
C ALA A 209 8.90 -2.37 8.15
N ALA A 210 8.07 -1.84 7.25
CA ALA A 210 8.15 -2.16 5.82
C ALA A 210 9.46 -1.66 5.19
N LEU A 211 9.86 -0.43 5.51
CA LEU A 211 11.11 0.15 5.02
C LEU A 211 12.36 -0.47 5.66
N ALA A 212 12.29 -0.90 6.94
CA ALA A 212 13.42 -1.51 7.67
C ALA A 212 13.73 -2.94 7.22
N ARG A 213 12.76 -3.70 6.71
CA ARG A 213 13.00 -5.05 6.16
C ARG A 213 14.07 -5.09 5.09
N LYS A 214 14.28 -3.99 4.35
CA LYS A 214 15.39 -3.83 3.41
C LYS A 214 16.75 -3.69 4.10
N GLY A 215 16.81 -3.02 5.25
CA GLY A 215 18.08 -2.75 5.98
C GLY A 215 18.65 -3.98 6.68
N GLU A 216 17.84 -4.92 7.12
CA GLU A 216 18.29 -6.12 7.82
C GLU A 216 18.90 -7.16 6.88
N ASN A 217 18.41 -7.28 5.63
CA ASN A 217 18.98 -8.15 4.62
C ASN A 217 20.37 -7.68 4.14
N THR A 218 20.66 -6.37 4.25
CA THR A 218 21.96 -5.80 3.85
C THR A 218 23.08 -6.09 4.88
N HIS A 219 22.76 -6.43 6.12
CA HIS A 219 23.74 -6.66 7.20
C HIS A 219 24.04 -8.14 7.51
N ALA A 220 23.31 -9.08 6.90
CA ALA A 220 23.53 -10.52 7.10
C ALA A 220 24.53 -11.13 6.10
N ALA A 221 25.06 -10.34 5.15
CA ALA A 221 25.97 -10.78 4.09
C ALA A 221 27.38 -10.11 4.17
N ALA A 222 27.76 -9.55 5.33
CA ALA A 222 29.09 -8.97 5.57
C ALA A 222 29.95 -9.89 6.45
#